data_a6781e6b81e2c2e7edef3e63f004be00
#
_entry.id   a6781e6b81e2c2e7edef3e63f004be00
#
_cell.length_a   1.000
_cell.length_b   1.000
_cell.length_c   1.000
_cell.angle_alpha   90.00
_cell.angle_beta   90.00
_cell.angle_gamma   90.00
#
_symmetry.space_group_name_H-M   'P 1'
#
loop_
_entity.id
_entity.type
_entity.pdbx_description
1 polymer ?
#
loop_
_entity_poly.entity_id
_entity_poly.type
_entity_poly.pdbx_seq_one_letter_code
_entity_poly.pdbx_strand_id
1 'polypeptide(L)'
;MCRSQFGGSLVIREALLYIKAHYNEDIELKKISDAIHITPAYLSVLFKKHVGMNYLDYLNRYRIDRASEDLAHSKKKIYQIARENGFKDEKYFSNVFKKIAGLSPSEYRTRYYKQNPADFPRSEPED
;
A
#
# COMPACT_ATOMS: atom_id res chain seq x y z
N MET A 1 24.93 21.69 4.78
CA MET A 1 24.62 21.37 4.85
C MET A 1 24.22 20.51 4.79
N CYS A 2 23.77 20.36 4.97
CA CYS A 2 23.68 19.44 4.71
C CYS A 2 22.80 18.57 5.21
N ARG A 3 22.45 17.70 4.70
CA ARG A 3 21.62 16.60 5.03
C ARG A 3 22.45 15.61 5.75
N SER A 4 22.92 15.97 6.88
CA SER A 4 23.72 15.03 7.62
C SER A 4 22.79 14.14 8.43
N GLN A 5 22.88 14.15 9.73
CA GLN A 5 22.06 13.23 10.53
C GLN A 5 20.58 13.49 10.42
N PHE A 6 20.21 14.76 10.48
CA PHE A 6 18.80 15.09 10.45
C PHE A 6 18.24 15.05 9.04
N GLY A 7 19.13 15.25 8.05
CA GLY A 7 18.70 15.25 6.67
C GLY A 7 18.13 13.92 6.23
N GLY A 8 18.73 12.81 6.70
CA GLY A 8 18.24 11.48 6.33
C GLY A 8 16.82 11.24 6.81
N SER A 9 16.53 11.66 8.02
CA SER A 9 15.20 11.51 8.57
C SER A 9 14.18 12.35 7.82
N LEU A 10 14.55 13.57 7.43
CA LEU A 10 13.66 14.42 6.67
C LEU A 10 13.41 13.87 5.27
N VAL A 11 14.46 13.30 4.66
CA VAL A 11 14.32 12.70 3.33
C VAL A 11 13.31 11.55 3.38
N ILE A 12 13.41 10.71 4.39
CA ILE A 12 12.47 9.59 4.51
C ILE A 12 11.07 10.09 4.74
N ARG A 13 10.91 11.14 5.54
CA ARG A 13 9.60 11.72 5.74
C ARG A 13 8.99 12.18 4.43
N GLU A 14 9.77 12.84 3.59
CA GLU A 14 9.30 13.26 2.28
C GLU A 14 8.94 12.08 1.40
N ALA A 15 9.75 11.01 1.45
CA ALA A 15 9.47 9.81 0.68
C ALA A 15 8.18 9.16 1.12
N LEU A 16 7.95 9.07 2.41
CA LEU A 16 6.72 8.47 2.93
C LEU A 16 5.50 9.29 2.54
N LEU A 17 5.62 10.61 2.58
CA LEU A 17 4.51 11.46 2.14
C LEU A 17 4.24 11.27 0.65
N TYR A 18 5.29 11.14 -0.15
CA TYR A 18 5.11 10.90 -1.57
C TYR A 18 4.39 9.57 -1.81
N ILE A 19 4.78 8.53 -1.10
CA ILE A 19 4.13 7.24 -1.24
C ILE A 19 2.65 7.33 -0.87
N LYS A 20 2.34 8.00 0.23
CA LYS A 20 0.95 8.13 0.65
C LYS A 20 0.10 8.90 -0.36
N ALA A 21 0.71 9.86 -1.05
CA ALA A 21 -0.01 10.65 -2.03
C ALA A 21 -0.17 9.93 -3.38
N HIS A 22 0.71 8.97 -3.68
CA HIS A 22 0.77 8.37 -5.01
C HIS A 22 0.72 6.84 -5.01
N TYR A 23 0.34 6.23 -3.89
CA TYR A 23 0.44 4.78 -3.76
C TYR A 23 -0.37 4.01 -4.81
N ASN A 24 -1.43 4.61 -5.31
CA ASN A 24 -2.29 3.95 -6.30
C ASN A 24 -1.81 4.15 -7.73
N GLU A 25 -0.64 4.75 -7.89
CA GLU A 25 -0.02 4.91 -9.20
C GLU A 25 1.15 3.96 -9.32
N ASP A 26 1.65 3.85 -10.54
CA ASP A 26 2.83 3.04 -10.79
C ASP A 26 4.05 3.85 -10.38
N ILE A 27 4.47 3.73 -9.12
CA ILE A 27 5.62 4.47 -8.64
C ILE A 27 6.78 3.52 -8.38
N GLU A 28 7.90 3.85 -9.00
CA GLU A 28 9.15 3.13 -8.80
C GLU A 28 10.04 3.95 -7.89
N LEU A 29 11.04 3.29 -7.34
CA LEU A 29 11.99 3.97 -6.47
C LEU A 29 12.58 5.20 -7.13
N LYS A 30 12.89 5.11 -8.43
CA LYS A 30 13.47 6.23 -9.15
C LYS A 30 12.52 7.42 -9.18
N LYS A 31 11.24 7.18 -9.34
CA LYS A 31 10.27 8.27 -9.34
C LYS A 31 10.27 9.03 -8.02
N ILE A 32 10.34 8.28 -6.93
CA ILE A 32 10.36 8.90 -5.61
C ILE A 32 11.66 9.68 -5.41
N SER A 33 12.78 9.06 -5.75
CA SER A 33 14.08 9.70 -5.53
C SER A 33 14.22 10.95 -6.39
N ASP A 34 13.72 10.92 -7.63
CA ASP A 34 13.74 12.11 -8.47
C ASP A 34 12.91 13.23 -7.87
N ALA A 35 11.75 12.89 -7.31
CA ALA A 35 10.86 13.90 -6.75
C ALA A 35 11.46 14.60 -5.55
N ILE A 36 12.31 13.93 -4.81
CA ILE A 36 12.92 14.53 -3.61
C ILE A 36 14.41 14.79 -3.80
N HIS A 37 14.88 14.70 -5.05
CA HIS A 37 16.21 15.17 -5.45
C HIS A 37 17.36 14.43 -4.79
N ILE A 38 17.27 13.10 -4.72
CA ILE A 38 18.37 12.25 -4.27
C ILE A 38 18.50 11.08 -5.22
N THR A 39 19.58 10.31 -5.09
CA THR A 39 19.76 9.14 -5.93
C THR A 39 18.92 7.99 -5.41
N PRO A 40 18.51 7.06 -6.32
CA PRO A 40 17.78 5.88 -5.86
C PRO A 40 18.58 5.04 -4.85
N ALA A 41 19.89 4.92 -5.06
CA ALA A 41 20.71 4.14 -4.14
C ALA A 41 20.69 4.73 -2.73
N TYR A 42 20.82 6.05 -2.64
CA TYR A 42 20.81 6.70 -1.35
C TYR A 42 19.44 6.53 -0.68
N LEU A 43 18.37 6.71 -1.45
CA LEU A 43 17.03 6.53 -0.90
C LEU A 43 16.84 5.10 -0.41
N SER A 44 17.33 4.12 -1.15
CA SER A 44 17.19 2.72 -0.77
C SER A 44 17.85 2.45 0.59
N VAL A 45 19.06 2.97 0.77
CA VAL A 45 19.78 2.79 2.03
C VAL A 45 19.04 3.46 3.18
N LEU A 46 18.62 4.71 2.97
CA LEU A 46 17.92 5.44 4.01
C LEU A 46 16.59 4.79 4.36
N PHE A 47 15.90 4.29 3.36
CA PHE A 47 14.61 3.67 3.59
C PHE A 47 14.75 2.48 4.51
N LYS A 48 15.71 1.60 4.19
CA LYS A 48 15.92 0.43 5.03
C LYS A 48 16.35 0.82 6.43
N LYS A 49 17.20 1.84 6.53
CA LYS A 49 17.71 2.26 7.83
C LYS A 49 16.61 2.84 8.72
N HIS A 50 15.76 3.70 8.16
CA HIS A 50 14.78 4.42 8.96
C HIS A 50 13.42 3.73 9.05
N VAL A 51 13.05 2.94 8.05
CA VAL A 51 11.75 2.27 8.02
C VAL A 51 11.85 0.81 8.47
N GLY A 52 13.02 0.20 8.27
CA GLY A 52 13.23 -1.18 8.68
C GLY A 52 12.87 -2.21 7.62
N MET A 53 12.45 -1.77 6.44
CA MET A 53 12.16 -2.66 5.33
C MET A 53 12.43 -1.89 4.05
N ASN A 54 12.55 -2.61 2.92
CA ASN A 54 12.79 -1.90 1.67
C ASN A 54 11.52 -1.20 1.20
N TYR A 55 11.67 -0.31 0.20
CA TYR A 55 10.56 0.53 -0.20
C TYR A 55 9.41 -0.27 -0.80
N LEU A 56 9.73 -1.35 -1.54
CA LEU A 56 8.68 -2.13 -2.17
C LEU A 56 7.83 -2.85 -1.14
N ASP A 57 8.46 -3.39 -0.10
CA ASP A 57 7.72 -4.02 0.99
C ASP A 57 6.82 -3.02 1.69
N TYR A 58 7.34 -1.83 1.93
CA TYR A 58 6.53 -0.79 2.57
C TYR A 58 5.36 -0.39 1.67
N LEU A 59 5.64 -0.18 0.39
CA LEU A 59 4.61 0.22 -0.55
C LEU A 59 3.52 -0.84 -0.62
N ASN A 60 3.92 -2.10 -0.73
CA ASN A 60 2.94 -3.19 -0.78
C ASN A 60 2.11 -3.25 0.51
N ARG A 61 2.75 -3.09 1.66
CA ARG A 61 2.00 -3.10 2.92
C ARG A 61 1.02 -1.95 2.99
N TYR A 62 1.44 -0.78 2.53
CA TYR A 62 0.55 0.36 2.53
C TYR A 62 -0.64 0.12 1.59
N ARG A 63 -0.37 -0.41 0.40
CA ARG A 63 -1.42 -0.71 -0.56
C ARG A 63 -2.38 -1.77 -0.03
N ILE A 64 -1.86 -2.81 0.62
CA ILE A 64 -2.70 -3.86 1.19
C ILE A 64 -3.55 -3.30 2.33
N ASP A 65 -2.98 -2.42 3.14
CA ASP A 65 -3.72 -1.80 4.21
C ASP A 65 -4.90 -1.01 3.66
N ARG A 66 -4.68 -0.22 2.61
CA ARG A 66 -5.76 0.52 1.99
C ARG A 66 -6.78 -0.40 1.34
N ALA A 67 -6.30 -1.47 0.71
CA ALA A 67 -7.19 -2.43 0.06
C ALA A 67 -8.07 -3.17 1.09
N SER A 68 -7.53 -3.45 2.25
CA SER A 68 -8.32 -4.14 3.27
C SER A 68 -9.47 -3.26 3.75
N GLU A 69 -9.30 -1.94 3.78
CA GLU A 69 -10.40 -1.04 4.08
C GLU A 69 -11.50 -1.15 3.03
N ASP A 70 -11.11 -1.22 1.76
CA ASP A 70 -12.09 -1.37 0.69
C ASP A 70 -12.81 -2.71 0.78
N LEU A 71 -12.08 -3.78 1.11
CA LEU A 71 -12.70 -5.10 1.25
C LEU A 71 -13.73 -5.11 2.38
N ALA A 72 -13.41 -4.42 3.46
CA ALA A 72 -14.29 -4.40 4.63
C ALA A 72 -15.48 -3.47 4.46
N HIS A 73 -15.30 -2.37 3.75
CA HIS A 73 -16.29 -1.30 3.75
C HIS A 73 -16.91 -1.00 2.40
N SER A 74 -16.71 -1.85 1.40
CA SER A 74 -17.34 -1.67 0.11
C SER A 74 -17.72 -3.00 -0.47
N LYS A 75 -18.52 -2.98 -1.54
CA LYS A 75 -18.90 -4.19 -2.26
C LYS A 75 -18.15 -4.30 -3.57
N LYS A 76 -17.10 -3.53 -3.75
CA LYS A 76 -16.34 -3.55 -4.98
C LYS A 76 -15.76 -4.94 -5.21
N LYS A 77 -15.62 -5.28 -6.48
CA LYS A 77 -15.04 -6.57 -6.84
C LYS A 77 -13.55 -6.57 -6.53
N ILE A 78 -13.03 -7.76 -6.27
CA ILE A 78 -11.64 -7.90 -5.87
C ILE A 78 -10.70 -7.29 -6.91
N TYR A 79 -10.94 -7.53 -8.20
CA TYR A 79 -10.06 -6.99 -9.24
C TYR A 79 -10.09 -5.46 -9.25
N GLN A 80 -11.24 -4.89 -8.95
CA GLN A 80 -11.38 -3.44 -8.92
C GLN A 80 -10.61 -2.86 -7.75
N ILE A 81 -10.72 -3.50 -6.59
CA ILE A 81 -9.97 -3.06 -5.41
C ILE A 81 -8.47 -3.14 -5.68
N ALA A 82 -8.03 -4.23 -6.31
CA ALA A 82 -6.62 -4.38 -6.64
C ALA A 82 -6.14 -3.21 -7.50
N ARG A 83 -6.88 -2.94 -8.56
CA ARG A 83 -6.48 -1.87 -9.49
C ARG A 83 -6.50 -0.49 -8.84
N GLU A 84 -7.53 -0.22 -8.07
CA GLU A 84 -7.64 1.10 -7.45
C GLU A 84 -6.60 1.34 -6.38
N ASN A 85 -5.97 0.29 -5.89
CA ASN A 85 -4.92 0.42 -4.88
C ASN A 85 -3.53 0.19 -5.44
N GLY A 86 -3.39 0.28 -6.77
CA GLY A 86 -2.07 0.32 -7.39
C GLY A 86 -1.53 -1.00 -7.89
N PHE A 87 -2.29 -2.07 -7.80
CA PHE A 87 -1.85 -3.37 -8.31
C PHE A 87 -2.30 -3.54 -9.74
N LYS A 88 -1.40 -4.01 -10.60
CA LYS A 88 -1.70 -4.12 -12.02
C LYS A 88 -2.54 -5.33 -12.34
N ASP A 89 -2.41 -6.41 -11.57
CA ASP A 89 -3.25 -7.57 -11.82
C ASP A 89 -3.71 -8.18 -10.51
N GLU A 90 -4.84 -8.86 -10.61
CA GLU A 90 -5.50 -9.41 -9.43
C GLU A 90 -4.72 -10.56 -8.81
N LYS A 91 -4.05 -11.36 -9.64
CA LYS A 91 -3.32 -12.49 -9.12
C LYS A 91 -2.15 -12.04 -8.25
N TYR A 92 -1.41 -11.06 -8.72
CA TYR A 92 -0.31 -10.53 -7.93
C TYR A 92 -0.85 -9.91 -6.63
N PHE A 93 -1.93 -9.15 -6.74
CA PHE A 93 -2.58 -8.58 -5.56
C PHE A 93 -2.95 -9.65 -4.55
N SER A 94 -3.60 -10.71 -5.01
CA SER A 94 -4.05 -11.76 -4.10
C SER A 94 -2.88 -12.45 -3.41
N ASN A 95 -1.80 -12.68 -4.15
CA ASN A 95 -0.61 -13.30 -3.57
C ASN A 95 0.03 -12.42 -2.52
N VAL A 96 0.16 -11.13 -2.81
CA VAL A 96 0.73 -10.19 -1.85
C VAL A 96 -0.18 -10.05 -0.63
N PHE A 97 -1.48 -9.97 -0.88
CA PHE A 97 -2.45 -9.83 0.21
C PHE A 97 -2.35 -11.02 1.16
N LYS A 98 -2.35 -12.23 0.61
CA LYS A 98 -2.28 -13.41 1.45
C LYS A 98 -0.96 -13.47 2.22
N LYS A 99 0.13 -13.07 1.58
CA LYS A 99 1.42 -13.07 2.24
C LYS A 99 1.44 -12.12 3.43
N ILE A 100 0.84 -10.96 3.28
CA ILE A 100 0.87 -9.93 4.32
C ILE A 100 -0.22 -10.15 5.36
N ALA A 101 -1.43 -10.45 4.91
CA ALA A 101 -2.58 -10.55 5.81
C ALA A 101 -2.87 -11.95 6.31
N GLY A 102 -2.30 -12.96 5.69
CA GLY A 102 -2.52 -14.34 6.09
C GLY A 102 -3.76 -14.99 5.50
N LEU A 103 -4.59 -14.22 4.81
CA LEU A 103 -5.81 -14.70 4.19
C LEU A 103 -5.88 -14.15 2.78
N SER A 104 -6.59 -14.84 1.90
CA SER A 104 -6.87 -14.26 0.59
C SER A 104 -7.82 -13.07 0.75
N PRO A 105 -7.90 -12.20 -0.25
CA PRO A 105 -8.84 -11.07 -0.16
C PRO A 105 -10.28 -11.51 0.08
N SER A 106 -10.72 -12.57 -0.60
CA SER A 106 -12.08 -13.07 -0.42
C SER A 106 -12.30 -13.59 1.00
N GLU A 107 -11.33 -14.36 1.49
CA GLU A 107 -11.42 -14.88 2.85
C GLU A 107 -11.44 -13.77 3.88
N TYR A 108 -10.63 -12.75 3.64
CA TYR A 108 -10.58 -11.61 4.55
C TYR A 108 -11.94 -10.91 4.60
N ARG A 109 -12.54 -10.67 3.44
CA ARG A 109 -13.85 -10.01 3.38
C ARG A 109 -14.90 -10.83 4.08
N THR A 110 -14.93 -12.14 3.81
CA THR A 110 -15.92 -13.01 4.41
C THR A 110 -15.77 -13.04 5.93
N ARG A 111 -14.54 -13.18 6.40
CA ARG A 111 -14.29 -13.23 7.84
C ARG A 111 -14.64 -11.91 8.50
N TYR A 112 -14.30 -10.80 7.86
CA TYR A 112 -14.62 -9.49 8.41
C TYR A 112 -16.13 -9.34 8.61
N TYR A 113 -16.91 -9.73 7.62
CA TYR A 113 -18.36 -9.58 7.72
C TYR A 113 -18.95 -10.49 8.79
N LYS A 114 -18.39 -11.68 8.95
CA LYS A 114 -18.86 -12.56 10.02
C LYS A 114 -18.61 -11.98 11.40
N GLN A 115 -17.50 -11.31 11.57
CA GLN A 115 -17.14 -10.72 12.85
C GLN A 115 -17.77 -9.35 13.07
N ASN A 116 -18.20 -8.70 11.99
CA ASN A 116 -18.75 -7.36 12.05
C ASN A 116 -20.01 -7.26 11.21
N PRO A 117 -21.07 -7.97 11.59
CA PRO A 117 -22.28 -8.00 10.76
C PRO A 117 -22.89 -6.62 10.53
N ALA A 118 -22.73 -5.72 11.47
CA ALA A 118 -23.29 -4.38 11.33
C ALA A 118 -22.60 -3.58 10.23
N ASP A 119 -21.37 -3.97 9.87
CA ASP A 119 -20.62 -3.28 8.85
C ASP A 119 -20.83 -3.85 7.46
N PHE A 120 -21.62 -4.90 7.33
CA PHE A 120 -21.86 -5.51 6.05
C PHE A 120 -22.55 -4.49 5.15
N PRO A 121 -21.97 -4.19 3.98
CA PRO A 121 -22.59 -3.21 3.08
C PRO A 121 -23.93 -3.73 2.60
N ARG A 122 -24.94 -2.89 2.67
CA ARG A 122 -26.23 -3.30 2.21
C ARG A 122 -26.24 -3.42 0.70
N SER A 123 -26.87 -4.47 0.22
CA SER A 123 -26.98 -4.65 -1.21
C SER A 123 -27.90 -3.62 -1.80
N GLU A 124 -27.54 -3.13 -2.95
CA GLU A 124 -28.47 -2.32 -3.69
C GLU A 124 -29.50 -3.24 -4.26
N PRO A 125 -30.74 -2.83 -4.27
CA PRO A 125 -31.81 -3.73 -4.70
C PRO A 125 -31.59 -4.31 -6.06
N GLU A 126 -30.95 -3.58 -6.91
CA GLU A 126 -30.78 -4.05 -8.23
C GLU A 126 -29.54 -4.81 -8.44
N ASP A 127 -28.81 -5.03 -7.49
CA ASP A 127 -27.56 -5.76 -7.62
C ASP A 127 -27.77 -7.12 -8.11
#